data_7b8cccc79bfb2f804ca8b5ec7a7bfff6
#
_entry.id   7b8cccc79bfb2f804ca8b5ec7a7bfff6
#
_cell.length_a   1.000
_cell.length_b   1.000
_cell.length_c   1.000
_cell.angle_alpha   90.00
_cell.angle_beta   90.00
_cell.angle_gamma   90.00
#
_symmetry.space_group_name_H-M   'P 1'
#
loop_
_entity.id
_entity.type
_entity.pdbx_description
1 polymer ?
#
loop_
_entity_poly.entity_id
_entity_poly.type
_entity_poly.pdbx_seq_one_letter_code
_entity_poly.pdbx_strand_id
1 'polypeptide(L)'
;MGASAAFCANCGKPAGAAPGGTATIETTGIQENVAGLLCYAAGWLTGLIFFLIDKRPSVRFHAMQSIIVFGTLNVLYWIVVYGGWFGGFIGFAFLGLLSALLGLLTVTCWILCMVKAYQGLRFKLPVIGNLAENYSR
;
A
#
# COMPACT_ATOMS: atom_id res chain seq x y z
N MET A 1 6.98 -50.81 -1.78
CA MET A 1 6.36 -49.73 -1.01
C MET A 1 7.34 -48.56 -0.99
N GLY A 2 7.20 -47.62 -1.91
CA GLY A 2 8.09 -46.48 -2.03
C GLY A 2 7.71 -45.42 -1.01
N ALA A 3 8.66 -45.08 -0.11
CA ALA A 3 8.52 -43.94 0.75
C ALA A 3 8.38 -42.69 -0.12
N SER A 4 7.26 -42.00 -0.05
CA SER A 4 7.05 -40.71 -0.69
C SER A 4 8.08 -39.73 -0.15
N ALA A 5 9.01 -39.30 -0.98
CA ALA A 5 9.99 -38.31 -0.58
C ALA A 5 9.26 -37.04 -0.15
N ALA A 6 9.46 -36.63 1.11
CA ALA A 6 8.81 -35.46 1.69
C ALA A 6 9.26 -34.13 1.05
N PHE A 7 10.32 -34.16 0.23
CA PHE A 7 10.91 -32.97 -0.39
C PHE A 7 11.31 -33.26 -1.84
N CYS A 8 11.20 -32.25 -2.71
CA CYS A 8 11.66 -32.31 -4.07
C CYS A 8 13.18 -32.41 -4.11
N ALA A 9 13.76 -33.44 -4.76
CA ALA A 9 15.20 -33.66 -4.84
C ALA A 9 15.97 -32.57 -5.61
N ASN A 10 15.27 -31.76 -6.42
CA ASN A 10 15.88 -30.73 -7.26
C ASN A 10 15.83 -29.32 -6.68
N CYS A 11 14.85 -28.99 -5.82
CA CYS A 11 14.67 -27.62 -5.29
C CYS A 11 14.47 -27.55 -3.76
N GLY A 12 14.48 -28.71 -3.06
CA GLY A 12 14.33 -28.78 -1.61
C GLY A 12 12.97 -28.37 -1.05
N LYS A 13 11.98 -28.11 -1.91
CA LYS A 13 10.64 -27.76 -1.46
C LYS A 13 9.88 -29.01 -1.01
N PRO A 14 9.01 -28.94 0.02
CA PRO A 14 8.19 -30.07 0.45
C PRO A 14 7.35 -30.60 -0.71
N ALA A 15 7.48 -31.89 -1.01
CA ALA A 15 6.64 -32.58 -1.98
C ALA A 15 5.25 -32.74 -1.35
N GLY A 16 4.31 -31.94 -1.74
CA GLY A 16 2.95 -31.91 -1.17
C GLY A 16 2.47 -30.54 -0.75
N ALA A 17 3.32 -29.51 -0.81
CA ALA A 17 2.83 -28.15 -0.94
C ALA A 17 2.23 -28.04 -2.34
N ALA A 18 1.00 -28.54 -2.51
CA ALA A 18 0.14 -28.05 -3.59
C ALA A 18 0.22 -26.53 -3.56
N PRO A 19 0.29 -25.84 -4.72
CA PRO A 19 0.27 -24.39 -4.74
C PRO A 19 -1.00 -23.95 -4.02
N GLY A 20 -0.81 -23.50 -2.75
CA GLY A 20 -1.84 -22.98 -1.89
C GLY A 20 -3.15 -23.72 -1.91
N GLY A 21 -3.36 -24.65 -0.95
CA GLY A 21 -4.68 -24.84 -0.40
C GLY A 21 -5.12 -23.47 0.13
N THR A 22 -5.74 -22.69 -0.70
CA THR A 22 -6.40 -21.45 -0.33
C THR A 22 -7.52 -21.84 0.61
N ALA A 23 -7.30 -21.69 1.94
CA ALA A 23 -8.43 -21.28 2.73
C ALA A 23 -9.12 -20.20 1.88
N THR A 24 -10.42 -20.35 1.61
CA THR A 24 -11.21 -19.41 0.84
C THR A 24 -11.25 -18.07 1.59
N ILE A 25 -10.14 -17.34 1.50
CA ILE A 25 -10.06 -15.97 1.97
C ILE A 25 -10.96 -15.22 1.01
N GLU A 26 -12.03 -14.64 1.53
CA GLU A 26 -12.90 -13.79 0.72
C GLU A 26 -12.02 -12.77 -0.02
N THR A 27 -11.99 -12.89 -1.31
CA THR A 27 -11.18 -12.06 -2.19
C THR A 27 -12.09 -11.38 -3.20
N THR A 28 -11.66 -10.24 -3.68
CA THR A 28 -12.38 -9.50 -4.73
C THR A 28 -12.40 -10.20 -6.09
N GLY A 29 -11.83 -11.42 -6.21
CA GLY A 29 -11.65 -12.11 -7.50
C GLY A 29 -10.58 -11.50 -8.40
N ILE A 30 -9.98 -10.39 -7.99
CA ILE A 30 -8.92 -9.68 -8.71
C ILE A 30 -7.56 -10.26 -8.34
N GLN A 31 -6.62 -10.31 -9.28
CA GLN A 31 -5.25 -10.73 -9.00
C GLN A 31 -4.63 -9.89 -7.87
N GLU A 32 -3.86 -10.53 -6.99
CA GLU A 32 -3.31 -9.90 -5.79
C GLU A 32 -2.49 -8.64 -6.10
N ASN A 33 -1.68 -8.68 -7.15
CA ASN A 33 -0.86 -7.55 -7.60
C ASN A 33 -1.71 -6.38 -8.07
N VAL A 34 -2.81 -6.69 -8.81
CA VAL A 34 -3.74 -5.67 -9.30
C VAL A 34 -4.55 -5.09 -8.15
N ALA A 35 -4.99 -5.92 -7.20
CA ALA A 35 -5.67 -5.44 -5.99
C ALA A 35 -4.76 -4.53 -5.16
N GLY A 36 -3.48 -4.91 -4.99
CA GLY A 36 -2.47 -4.08 -4.33
C GLY A 36 -2.25 -2.73 -5.02
N LEU A 37 -2.20 -2.69 -6.36
CA LEU A 37 -2.12 -1.46 -7.13
C LEU A 37 -3.39 -0.61 -6.96
N LEU A 38 -4.57 -1.21 -7.02
CA LEU A 38 -5.84 -0.53 -6.87
C LEU A 38 -6.03 0.12 -5.49
N CYS A 39 -5.37 -0.42 -4.44
CA CYS A 39 -5.34 0.23 -3.13
C CYS A 39 -4.77 1.65 -3.16
N TYR A 40 -3.99 1.99 -4.19
CA TYR A 40 -3.40 3.32 -4.37
C TYR A 40 -4.10 4.17 -5.43
N ALA A 41 -4.98 3.61 -6.25
CA ALA A 41 -5.55 4.25 -7.44
C ALA A 41 -6.19 5.62 -7.16
N ALA A 42 -7.02 5.74 -6.11
CA ALA A 42 -7.56 7.00 -5.62
C ALA A 42 -6.99 7.40 -4.25
N GLY A 43 -5.71 7.10 -4.01
CA GLY A 43 -5.02 7.38 -2.75
C GLY A 43 -5.62 6.60 -1.58
N TRP A 44 -5.84 7.27 -0.44
CA TRP A 44 -6.33 6.63 0.79
C TRP A 44 -7.77 6.07 0.68
N LEU A 45 -8.61 6.63 -0.20
CA LEU A 45 -10.03 6.25 -0.32
C LEU A 45 -10.18 4.81 -0.84
N THR A 46 -9.50 4.46 -1.94
CA THR A 46 -9.50 3.08 -2.46
C THR A 46 -8.80 2.13 -1.51
N GLY A 47 -7.75 2.58 -0.80
CA GLY A 47 -7.14 1.82 0.28
C GLY A 47 -8.15 1.41 1.34
N LEU A 48 -9.01 2.33 1.79
CA LEU A 48 -10.06 2.04 2.77
C LEU A 48 -11.05 1.00 2.24
N ILE A 49 -11.50 1.13 0.99
CA ILE A 49 -12.43 0.18 0.37
C ILE A 49 -11.82 -1.23 0.32
N PHE A 50 -10.60 -1.37 -0.19
CA PHE A 50 -9.94 -2.66 -0.27
C PHE A 50 -9.60 -3.26 1.11
N PHE A 51 -9.30 -2.43 2.09
CA PHE A 51 -9.09 -2.89 3.47
C PHE A 51 -10.33 -3.55 4.08
N LEU A 52 -11.52 -3.06 3.73
CA LEU A 52 -12.80 -3.60 4.22
C LEU A 52 -13.25 -4.85 3.44
N ILE A 53 -13.00 -4.89 2.13
CA ILE A 53 -13.54 -5.93 1.23
C ILE A 53 -12.58 -7.11 1.12
N ASP A 54 -11.26 -6.86 1.01
CA ASP A 54 -10.26 -7.90 0.75
C ASP A 54 -9.53 -8.30 2.03
N LYS A 55 -9.55 -9.60 2.34
CA LYS A 55 -8.93 -10.14 3.56
C LYS A 55 -7.51 -10.69 3.33
N ARG A 56 -7.00 -10.63 2.10
CA ARG A 56 -5.64 -11.10 1.81
C ARG A 56 -4.60 -10.25 2.52
N PRO A 57 -3.64 -10.84 3.26
CA PRO A 57 -2.66 -10.08 4.06
C PRO A 57 -1.82 -9.09 3.25
N SER A 58 -1.51 -9.43 1.99
CA SER A 58 -0.75 -8.56 1.11
C SER A 58 -1.57 -7.33 0.67
N VAL A 59 -2.82 -7.53 0.26
CA VAL A 59 -3.73 -6.44 -0.13
C VAL A 59 -4.02 -5.53 1.06
N ARG A 60 -4.29 -6.10 2.23
CA ARG A 60 -4.51 -5.34 3.46
C ARG A 60 -3.30 -4.51 3.87
N PHE A 61 -2.09 -5.04 3.67
CA PHE A 61 -0.86 -4.28 3.91
C PHE A 61 -0.78 -3.05 3.01
N HIS A 62 -0.99 -3.20 1.69
CA HIS A 62 -1.00 -2.08 0.75
C HIS A 62 -2.15 -1.10 1.03
N ALA A 63 -3.32 -1.61 1.40
CA ALA A 63 -4.48 -0.80 1.78
C ALA A 63 -4.18 0.07 3.02
N MET A 64 -3.65 -0.52 4.10
CA MET A 64 -3.27 0.24 5.30
C MET A 64 -2.17 1.24 5.04
N GLN A 65 -1.15 0.86 4.27
CA GLN A 65 -0.08 1.77 3.90
C GLN A 65 -0.62 2.97 3.09
N SER A 66 -1.54 2.72 2.16
CA SER A 66 -2.21 3.77 1.38
C SER A 66 -2.99 4.74 2.28
N ILE A 67 -3.81 4.22 3.20
CA ILE A 67 -4.60 5.03 4.14
C ILE A 67 -3.69 5.93 4.99
N ILE A 68 -2.66 5.35 5.60
CA ILE A 68 -1.77 6.09 6.51
C ILE A 68 -0.97 7.14 5.74
N VAL A 69 -0.33 6.75 4.62
CA VAL A 69 0.54 7.66 3.86
C VAL A 69 -0.27 8.78 3.23
N PHE A 70 -1.23 8.41 2.38
CA PHE A 70 -1.96 9.42 1.59
C PHE A 70 -3.01 10.15 2.42
N GLY A 71 -3.57 9.52 3.46
CA GLY A 71 -4.41 10.21 4.44
C GLY A 71 -3.64 11.30 5.18
N THR A 72 -2.47 10.97 5.71
CA THR A 72 -1.61 11.95 6.40
C THR A 72 -1.13 13.06 5.47
N LEU A 73 -0.63 12.71 4.27
CA LEU A 73 -0.19 13.70 3.28
C LEU A 73 -1.33 14.62 2.83
N ASN A 74 -2.54 14.08 2.68
CA ASN A 74 -3.72 14.85 2.32
C ASN A 74 -4.09 15.85 3.42
N VAL A 75 -4.14 15.42 4.67
CA VAL A 75 -4.42 16.31 5.82
C VAL A 75 -3.34 17.41 5.91
N LEU A 76 -2.06 17.03 5.81
CA LEU A 76 -0.96 17.98 5.86
C LEU A 76 -1.02 18.99 4.72
N TYR A 77 -1.33 18.53 3.51
CA TYR A 77 -1.50 19.39 2.35
C TYR A 77 -2.58 20.46 2.58
N TRP A 78 -3.74 20.07 3.10
CA TRP A 78 -4.81 21.01 3.40
C TRP A 78 -4.46 22.00 4.51
N ILE A 79 -3.74 21.56 5.56
CA ILE A 79 -3.25 22.46 6.62
C ILE A 79 -2.34 23.54 6.01
N VAL A 80 -1.42 23.14 5.13
CA VAL A 80 -0.50 24.09 4.48
C VAL A 80 -1.25 25.06 3.57
N VAL A 81 -2.18 24.55 2.74
CA VAL A 81 -2.97 25.39 1.82
C VAL A 81 -3.83 26.40 2.57
N TYR A 82 -4.56 25.97 3.58
CA TYR A 82 -5.40 26.87 4.38
C TYR A 82 -4.57 27.82 5.23
N GLY A 83 -3.45 27.37 5.80
CA GLY A 83 -2.53 28.23 6.54
C GLY A 83 -1.95 29.35 5.69
N GLY A 84 -1.68 29.07 4.40
CA GLY A 84 -1.21 30.08 3.44
C GLY A 84 -2.24 31.19 3.18
N TRP A 85 -3.51 30.85 3.21
CA TRP A 85 -4.60 31.81 3.01
C TRP A 85 -4.64 32.92 4.10
N PHE A 86 -4.29 32.56 5.32
CA PHE A 86 -4.28 33.50 6.47
C PHE A 86 -2.96 34.29 6.63
N GLY A 87 -1.89 33.88 5.92
CA GLY A 87 -0.54 34.46 6.06
C GLY A 87 -0.27 35.71 5.23
N GLY A 88 -1.28 36.25 4.50
CA GLY A 88 -1.08 37.36 3.56
C GLY A 88 -0.21 36.95 2.35
N PHE A 89 0.30 37.96 1.60
CA PHE A 89 1.05 37.70 0.36
C PHE A 89 2.33 36.87 0.58
N ILE A 90 3.10 37.18 1.62
CA ILE A 90 4.35 36.45 1.94
C ILE A 90 4.04 35.02 2.40
N GLY A 91 3.06 34.86 3.26
CA GLY A 91 2.60 33.54 3.71
C GLY A 91 2.08 32.69 2.55
N PHE A 92 1.29 33.29 1.66
CA PHE A 92 0.78 32.62 0.46
C PHE A 92 1.91 32.14 -0.45
N ALA A 93 2.94 32.96 -0.73
CA ALA A 93 4.05 32.58 -1.59
C ALA A 93 4.90 31.46 -0.98
N PHE A 94 5.24 31.55 0.32
CA PHE A 94 6.05 30.56 1.02
C PHE A 94 5.31 29.21 1.15
N LEU A 95 4.07 29.23 1.64
CA LEU A 95 3.28 28.02 1.81
C LEU A 95 2.78 27.47 0.48
N GLY A 96 2.64 28.32 -0.54
CA GLY A 96 2.39 27.87 -1.92
C GLY A 96 3.55 27.03 -2.47
N LEU A 97 4.80 27.46 -2.26
CA LEU A 97 5.97 26.65 -2.62
C LEU A 97 6.01 25.33 -1.82
N LEU A 98 5.74 25.40 -0.52
CA LEU A 98 5.70 24.21 0.33
C LEU A 98 4.62 23.22 -0.12
N SER A 99 3.43 23.70 -0.49
CA SER A 99 2.34 22.85 -1.01
C SER A 99 2.71 22.21 -2.36
N ALA A 100 3.41 22.92 -3.22
CA ALA A 100 3.92 22.38 -4.48
C ALA A 100 4.94 21.24 -4.25
N LEU A 101 5.86 21.42 -3.30
CA LEU A 101 6.82 20.37 -2.91
C LEU A 101 6.14 19.16 -2.29
N LEU A 102 5.15 19.37 -1.41
CA LEU A 102 4.34 18.28 -0.85
C LEU A 102 3.55 17.55 -1.94
N GLY A 103 2.99 18.27 -2.90
CA GLY A 103 2.30 17.69 -4.05
C GLY A 103 3.23 16.81 -4.89
N LEU A 104 4.43 17.31 -5.19
CA LEU A 104 5.45 16.54 -5.93
C LEU A 104 5.87 15.28 -5.17
N LEU A 105 6.12 15.39 -3.86
CA LEU A 105 6.42 14.25 -2.99
C LEU A 105 5.29 13.22 -3.01
N THR A 106 4.04 13.68 -2.90
CA THR A 106 2.85 12.81 -2.90
C THR A 106 2.73 12.05 -4.22
N VAL A 107 2.88 12.72 -5.37
CA VAL A 107 2.82 12.10 -6.70
C VAL A 107 3.97 11.09 -6.88
N THR A 108 5.17 11.44 -6.45
CA THR A 108 6.34 10.54 -6.53
C THR A 108 6.11 9.27 -5.68
N CYS A 109 5.69 9.43 -4.42
CA CYS A 109 5.35 8.30 -3.56
C CYS A 109 4.21 7.47 -4.15
N TRP A 110 3.22 8.10 -4.74
CA TRP A 110 2.08 7.45 -5.36
C TRP A 110 2.51 6.52 -6.49
N ILE A 111 3.29 7.03 -7.46
CA ILE A 111 3.78 6.24 -8.58
C ILE A 111 4.67 5.08 -8.09
N LEU A 112 5.58 5.35 -7.15
CA LEU A 112 6.46 4.32 -6.60
C LEU A 112 5.68 3.21 -5.90
N CYS A 113 4.69 3.56 -5.09
CA CYS A 113 3.84 2.59 -4.39
C CYS A 113 3.02 1.75 -5.38
N MET A 114 2.43 2.38 -6.41
CA MET A 114 1.69 1.66 -7.46
C MET A 114 2.56 0.67 -8.22
N VAL A 115 3.74 1.10 -8.67
CA VAL A 115 4.67 0.24 -9.41
C VAL A 115 5.15 -0.93 -8.55
N LYS A 116 5.50 -0.68 -7.29
CA LYS A 116 5.96 -1.72 -6.36
C LYS A 116 4.84 -2.71 -6.00
N ALA A 117 3.63 -2.23 -5.79
CA ALA A 117 2.46 -3.06 -5.55
C ALA A 117 2.16 -3.96 -6.76
N TYR A 118 2.21 -3.42 -7.98
CA TYR A 118 2.03 -4.19 -9.21
C TYR A 118 3.11 -5.27 -9.40
N GLN A 119 4.34 -5.00 -8.97
CA GLN A 119 5.42 -5.99 -8.98
C GLN A 119 5.26 -7.10 -7.90
N GLY A 120 4.22 -7.03 -7.08
CA GLY A 120 4.00 -7.97 -5.97
C GLY A 120 4.98 -7.79 -4.80
N LEU A 121 5.71 -6.67 -4.78
CA LEU A 121 6.68 -6.37 -3.74
C LEU A 121 6.03 -5.64 -2.58
N ARG A 122 6.13 -6.19 -1.37
CA ARG A 122 5.76 -5.49 -0.14
C ARG A 122 6.80 -4.41 0.19
N PHE A 123 6.77 -3.33 -0.59
CA PHE A 123 7.67 -2.20 -0.35
C PHE A 123 7.25 -1.46 0.92
N LYS A 124 8.02 -1.66 1.98
CA LYS A 124 7.80 -0.98 3.26
C LYS A 124 8.41 0.41 3.20
N LEU A 125 7.57 1.42 3.27
CA LEU A 125 8.05 2.79 3.49
C LEU A 125 8.69 2.89 4.90
N PRO A 126 9.83 3.60 5.04
CA PRO A 126 10.46 3.76 6.34
C PRO A 126 9.46 4.36 7.34
N VAL A 127 9.44 3.82 8.55
CA VAL A 127 8.53 4.17 9.68
C VAL A 127 7.08 3.70 9.47
N ILE A 128 6.43 4.01 8.35
CA ILE A 128 5.01 3.75 8.10
C ILE A 128 4.75 2.29 7.73
N GLY A 129 5.71 1.63 7.07
CA GLY A 129 5.58 0.23 6.66
C GLY A 129 5.43 -0.73 7.85
N ASN A 130 6.13 -0.48 8.95
CA ASN A 130 6.01 -1.27 10.18
C ASN A 130 4.65 -1.06 10.85
N LEU A 131 4.14 0.18 10.83
CA LEU A 131 2.82 0.49 11.36
C LEU A 131 1.73 -0.20 10.54
N ALA A 132 1.80 -0.11 9.21
CA ALA A 132 0.86 -0.78 8.31
C ALA A 132 0.86 -2.31 8.51
N GLU A 133 2.02 -2.92 8.74
CA GLU A 133 2.12 -4.36 9.01
C GLU A 133 1.43 -4.76 10.33
N ASN A 134 1.58 -3.98 11.39
CA ASN A 134 0.95 -4.25 12.68
C ASN A 134 -0.58 -4.20 12.61
N TYR A 135 -1.15 -3.31 11.80
CA TYR A 135 -2.60 -3.16 11.64
C TYR A 135 -3.21 -4.01 10.52
N SER A 136 -2.38 -4.63 9.66
CA SER A 136 -2.85 -5.49 8.57
C SER A 136 -3.05 -6.96 8.96
N ARG A 137 -2.63 -7.33 10.17
CA ARG A 137 -2.76 -8.70 10.72
C ARG A 137 -4.19 -9.04 11.09
#